data_6942365f1d8d83f5b001a8e8f9ed5056
#
_entry.id   6942365f1d8d83f5b001a8e8f9ed5056
#
_cell.length_a   1.000
_cell.length_b   1.000
_cell.length_c   1.000
_cell.angle_alpha   90.00
_cell.angle_beta   90.00
_cell.angle_gamma   90.00
#
_symmetry.space_group_name_H-M   'P 1'
#
loop_
_entity.id
_entity.type
_entity.pdbx_description
1 polymer ?
#
loop_
_entity_poly.entity_id
_entity_poly.type
_entity_poly.pdbx_seq_one_letter_code
_entity_poly.pdbx_strand_id
1 'polypeptide(L)'
;TDVVEIRKGYGIDCLAPGEVEVAIIAGLGSSTIEEILRRGKQVTKKLVKLILGPMDYPHQLRRYLLLNGFSITKELLVHEFRWYEIITAVPGAQSGAILQPGATDVDLKEQLENLFNKAFGVSKEASLLTLLELTPLLSCEDIEQAAGFLQEKKDGINRILNKMPENVKTVQRRQALEEKLQIIWELEEKLCGSKIL
;
A
#
# COMPACT_ATOMS: atom_id res chain seq x y z
N THR A 1 -30.85 -4.14 20.49
CA THR A 1 -30.13 -3.15 21.34
C THR A 1 -28.69 -3.14 20.89
N ASP A 2 -28.34 -2.08 20.19
CA ASP A 2 -26.97 -1.88 19.73
C ASP A 2 -26.10 -1.56 20.95
N VAL A 3 -25.24 -2.50 21.29
CA VAL A 3 -24.34 -2.31 22.42
C VAL A 3 -23.02 -1.80 21.83
N VAL A 4 -22.80 -0.49 22.01
CA VAL A 4 -21.48 0.11 21.75
C VAL A 4 -20.73 0.13 23.07
N GLU A 5 -19.58 -0.51 23.12
CA GLU A 5 -18.68 -0.46 24.27
C GLU A 5 -17.51 0.48 23.98
N ILE A 6 -17.29 1.44 24.87
CA ILE A 6 -16.18 2.39 24.78
C ILE A 6 -15.11 1.98 25.78
N ARG A 7 -13.88 1.74 25.30
CA ARG A 7 -12.73 1.38 26.12
C ARG A 7 -11.60 2.38 25.97
N LYS A 8 -10.93 2.68 27.06
CA LYS A 8 -9.72 3.48 27.06
C LYS A 8 -8.52 2.57 26.82
N GLY A 9 -7.71 2.87 25.79
CA GLY A 9 -6.50 2.13 25.48
C GLY A 9 -5.73 2.80 24.35
N TYR A 10 -4.55 2.26 24.00
CA TYR A 10 -3.77 2.68 22.84
C TYR A 10 -4.08 1.75 21.66
N GLY A 11 -5.04 2.15 20.83
CA GLY A 11 -5.53 1.31 19.74
C GLY A 11 -6.21 0.04 20.24
N ILE A 12 -5.68 -1.13 19.87
CA ILE A 12 -6.27 -2.45 20.15
C ILE A 12 -5.69 -3.12 21.42
N ASP A 13 -4.84 -2.46 22.19
CA ASP A 13 -4.20 -3.06 23.38
C ASP A 13 -5.17 -3.24 24.55
N CYS A 14 -6.36 -2.63 24.48
CA CYS A 14 -7.46 -2.82 25.44
C CYS A 14 -8.32 -4.06 25.16
N LEU A 15 -8.04 -4.80 24.09
CA LEU A 15 -8.79 -6.00 23.70
C LEU A 15 -8.05 -7.26 24.12
N ALA A 16 -8.80 -8.30 24.47
CA ALA A 16 -8.26 -9.64 24.65
C ALA A 16 -8.06 -10.36 23.30
N PRO A 17 -7.07 -11.26 23.17
CA PRO A 17 -6.89 -12.04 21.96
C PRO A 17 -8.13 -12.91 21.64
N GLY A 18 -8.70 -12.73 20.46
CA GLY A 18 -9.89 -13.44 20.00
C GLY A 18 -11.23 -12.83 20.45
N GLU A 19 -11.20 -11.68 21.12
CA GLU A 19 -12.41 -10.98 21.54
C GLU A 19 -13.17 -10.36 20.36
N VAL A 20 -12.44 -9.94 19.31
CA VAL A 20 -13.01 -9.37 18.08
C VAL A 20 -12.47 -10.11 16.86
N GLU A 21 -13.27 -10.21 15.82
CA GLU A 21 -12.87 -10.82 14.55
C GLU A 21 -12.28 -9.80 13.57
N VAL A 22 -12.80 -8.57 13.59
CA VAL A 22 -12.42 -7.51 12.66
C VAL A 22 -11.98 -6.27 13.43
N ALA A 23 -10.86 -5.69 13.03
CA ALA A 23 -10.42 -4.38 13.50
C ALA A 23 -10.30 -3.39 12.35
N ILE A 24 -10.82 -2.17 12.56
CA ILE A 24 -10.70 -1.05 11.63
C ILE A 24 -9.82 0.01 12.28
N ILE A 25 -8.70 0.38 11.65
CA ILE A 25 -7.79 1.41 12.12
C ILE A 25 -7.57 2.41 10.98
N ALA A 26 -8.13 3.59 11.10
CA ALA A 26 -8.08 4.61 10.05
C ALA A 26 -7.87 6.01 10.63
N GLY A 27 -7.47 6.97 9.77
CA GLY A 27 -7.28 8.35 10.16
C GLY A 27 -5.98 8.62 10.94
N LEU A 28 -5.06 7.67 10.96
CA LEU A 28 -3.76 7.75 11.63
C LEU A 28 -2.63 7.62 10.62
N GLY A 29 -1.45 8.13 10.95
CA GLY A 29 -0.24 7.90 10.15
C GLY A 29 0.21 6.45 10.17
N SER A 30 0.87 5.99 9.11
CA SER A 30 1.34 4.61 8.97
C SER A 30 2.18 4.15 10.16
N SER A 31 3.10 4.97 10.64
CA SER A 31 3.94 4.66 11.80
C SER A 31 3.12 4.43 13.09
N THR A 32 2.04 5.18 13.27
CA THR A 32 1.13 5.00 14.42
C THR A 32 0.36 3.70 14.29
N ILE A 33 -0.13 3.38 13.08
CA ILE A 33 -0.82 2.11 12.83
C ILE A 33 0.14 0.93 13.07
N GLU A 34 1.37 0.99 12.57
CA GLU A 34 2.39 -0.03 12.82
C GLU A 34 2.65 -0.23 14.33
N GLU A 35 2.75 0.86 15.08
CA GLU A 35 2.93 0.80 16.54
C GLU A 35 1.75 0.13 17.24
N ILE A 36 0.50 0.46 16.85
CA ILE A 36 -0.72 -0.18 17.36
C ILE A 36 -0.70 -1.69 17.10
N LEU A 37 -0.38 -2.09 15.87
CA LEU A 37 -0.31 -3.50 15.48
C LEU A 37 0.81 -4.25 16.21
N ARG A 38 1.95 -3.60 16.38
CA ARG A 38 3.11 -4.16 17.09
C ARG A 38 2.81 -4.39 18.56
N ARG A 39 2.20 -3.42 19.25
CA ARG A 39 1.78 -3.54 20.65
C ARG A 39 0.68 -4.57 20.82
N GLY A 40 -0.32 -4.52 19.94
CA GLY A 40 -1.46 -5.45 19.95
C GLY A 40 -1.19 -6.78 19.26
N LYS A 41 0.07 -7.24 19.11
CA LYS A 41 0.45 -8.44 18.34
C LYS A 41 -0.34 -9.70 18.71
N GLN A 42 -0.69 -9.89 19.98
CA GLN A 42 -1.46 -11.06 20.42
C GLN A 42 -2.91 -10.98 19.94
N VAL A 43 -3.49 -9.79 19.89
CA VAL A 43 -4.83 -9.54 19.35
C VAL A 43 -4.83 -9.69 17.84
N THR A 44 -3.88 -9.02 17.14
CA THR A 44 -3.82 -9.03 15.68
C THR A 44 -3.67 -10.42 15.08
N LYS A 45 -2.96 -11.33 15.74
CA LYS A 45 -2.81 -12.72 15.31
C LYS A 45 -4.11 -13.55 15.36
N LYS A 46 -5.10 -13.09 16.10
CA LYS A 46 -6.39 -13.77 16.27
C LYS A 46 -7.52 -13.09 15.47
N LEU A 47 -7.23 -11.97 14.83
CA LEU A 47 -8.19 -11.33 13.95
C LEU A 47 -8.41 -12.17 12.67
N VAL A 48 -9.63 -12.14 12.20
CA VAL A 48 -10.00 -12.65 10.86
C VAL A 48 -9.59 -11.62 9.81
N LYS A 49 -9.72 -10.31 10.14
CA LYS A 49 -9.50 -9.23 9.17
C LYS A 49 -9.06 -7.93 9.84
N LEU A 50 -8.14 -7.24 9.17
CA LEU A 50 -7.75 -5.86 9.42
C LEU A 50 -8.18 -4.99 8.24
N ILE A 51 -8.80 -3.83 8.52
CA ILE A 51 -9.12 -2.80 7.55
C ILE A 51 -8.37 -1.54 7.98
N LEU A 52 -7.44 -1.07 7.15
CA LEU A 52 -6.50 -0.03 7.51
C LEU A 52 -6.62 1.15 6.53
N GLY A 53 -6.76 2.37 7.09
CA GLY A 53 -6.82 3.61 6.32
C GLY A 53 -5.70 4.57 6.75
N PRO A 54 -4.45 4.35 6.30
CA PRO A 54 -3.34 5.23 6.64
C PRO A 54 -3.50 6.61 5.99
N MET A 55 -3.11 7.66 6.74
CA MET A 55 -3.18 9.05 6.27
C MET A 55 -1.91 9.48 5.51
N ASP A 56 -0.81 8.73 5.67
CA ASP A 56 0.48 8.98 5.05
C ASP A 56 1.22 7.66 4.79
N TYR A 57 2.20 7.68 3.91
CA TYR A 57 3.15 6.59 3.62
C TYR A 57 2.55 5.17 3.59
N PRO A 58 1.43 4.91 2.89
CA PRO A 58 0.77 3.60 2.89
C PRO A 58 1.70 2.46 2.42
N HIS A 59 2.69 2.75 1.59
CA HIS A 59 3.70 1.79 1.15
C HIS A 59 4.57 1.24 2.31
N GLN A 60 4.86 2.05 3.33
CA GLN A 60 5.58 1.60 4.52
C GLN A 60 4.71 0.62 5.33
N LEU A 61 3.43 0.94 5.51
CA LEU A 61 2.49 0.05 6.18
C LEU A 61 2.33 -1.29 5.44
N ARG A 62 2.28 -1.29 4.09
CA ARG A 62 2.27 -2.53 3.29
C ARG A 62 3.50 -3.36 3.55
N ARG A 63 4.67 -2.73 3.47
CA ARG A 63 5.94 -3.40 3.78
C ARG A 63 5.92 -4.02 5.18
N TYR A 64 5.48 -3.25 6.19
CA TYR A 64 5.35 -3.75 7.56
C TYR A 64 4.43 -4.96 7.64
N LEU A 65 3.24 -4.89 7.07
CA LEU A 65 2.26 -5.99 7.08
C LEU A 65 2.85 -7.27 6.48
N LEU A 66 3.40 -7.18 5.27
CA LEU A 66 3.93 -8.31 4.53
C LEU A 66 5.11 -8.96 5.25
N LEU A 67 6.03 -8.17 5.81
CA LEU A 67 7.17 -8.68 6.60
C LEU A 67 6.78 -9.22 7.98
N ASN A 68 5.59 -8.88 8.49
CA ASN A 68 5.09 -9.37 9.77
C ASN A 68 4.03 -10.48 9.64
N GLY A 69 3.97 -11.12 8.48
CA GLY A 69 3.17 -12.31 8.25
C GLY A 69 1.70 -12.05 7.96
N PHE A 70 1.35 -10.88 7.41
CA PHE A 70 0.01 -10.59 6.91
C PHE A 70 -0.03 -10.71 5.39
N SER A 71 -1.12 -11.25 4.85
CA SER A 71 -1.47 -11.14 3.44
C SER A 71 -2.32 -9.90 3.21
N ILE A 72 -2.12 -9.20 2.09
CA ILE A 72 -3.03 -8.15 1.63
C ILE A 72 -4.03 -8.77 0.66
N THR A 73 -5.30 -8.76 1.05
CA THR A 73 -6.37 -9.45 0.29
C THR A 73 -7.18 -8.51 -0.58
N LYS A 74 -7.23 -7.23 -0.24
CA LYS A 74 -7.93 -6.21 -1.02
C LYS A 74 -7.34 -4.83 -0.77
N GLU A 75 -7.31 -4.02 -1.81
CA GLU A 75 -7.02 -2.60 -1.69
C GLU A 75 -8.10 -1.80 -2.42
N LEU A 76 -8.45 -0.64 -1.88
CA LEU A 76 -9.41 0.28 -2.49
C LEU A 76 -8.77 1.66 -2.57
N LEU A 77 -9.00 2.32 -3.68
CA LEU A 77 -8.73 3.73 -3.88
C LEU A 77 -10.03 4.52 -3.71
N VAL A 78 -10.02 5.55 -2.91
CA VAL A 78 -11.14 6.46 -2.74
C VAL A 78 -10.63 7.87 -2.94
N HIS A 79 -11.23 8.63 -3.84
CA HIS A 79 -10.91 10.02 -4.09
C HIS A 79 -12.00 10.94 -3.52
N GLU A 80 -11.58 11.88 -2.68
CA GLU A 80 -12.43 12.95 -2.18
C GLU A 80 -11.69 14.30 -2.34
N PHE A 81 -10.91 14.74 -1.35
CA PHE A 81 -10.00 15.89 -1.47
C PHE A 81 -8.61 15.46 -1.94
N ARG A 82 -8.28 14.18 -1.73
CA ARG A 82 -7.06 13.48 -2.12
C ARG A 82 -7.38 12.01 -2.26
N TRP A 83 -6.44 11.23 -2.73
CA TRP A 83 -6.54 9.78 -2.72
C TRP A 83 -6.35 9.21 -1.32
N TYR A 84 -7.30 8.38 -0.91
CA TYR A 84 -7.23 7.54 0.27
C TYR A 84 -7.02 6.10 -0.17
N GLU A 85 -6.10 5.43 0.47
CA GLU A 85 -5.76 4.04 0.20
C GLU A 85 -6.26 3.20 1.38
N ILE A 86 -7.19 2.29 1.14
CA ILE A 86 -7.74 1.39 2.15
C ILE A 86 -7.15 0.00 1.92
N ILE A 87 -6.47 -0.52 2.92
CA ILE A 87 -5.78 -1.81 2.86
C ILE A 87 -6.55 -2.82 3.71
N THR A 88 -6.96 -3.93 3.10
CA THR A 88 -7.51 -5.08 3.82
C THR A 88 -6.44 -6.15 3.94
N ALA A 89 -6.11 -6.50 5.18
CA ALA A 89 -5.09 -7.49 5.49
C ALA A 89 -5.64 -8.60 6.40
N VAL A 90 -5.06 -9.79 6.30
CA VAL A 90 -5.39 -10.94 7.14
C VAL A 90 -4.10 -11.60 7.63
N PRO A 91 -4.09 -12.16 8.86
CA PRO A 91 -2.93 -12.88 9.35
C PRO A 91 -2.64 -14.15 8.55
N GLY A 92 -1.37 -14.44 8.30
CA GLY A 92 -0.92 -15.63 7.58
C GLY A 92 -1.06 -15.53 6.06
N ALA A 93 -0.59 -16.57 5.38
CA ALA A 93 -0.76 -16.71 3.94
C ALA A 93 -2.21 -17.09 3.60
N GLN A 94 -2.78 -16.45 2.59
CA GLN A 94 -4.15 -16.65 2.16
C GLN A 94 -4.22 -16.96 0.67
N SER A 95 -4.92 -18.03 0.29
CA SER A 95 -5.20 -18.32 -1.12
C SER A 95 -6.04 -17.18 -1.72
N GLY A 96 -5.62 -16.68 -2.88
CA GLY A 96 -6.30 -15.58 -3.57
C GLY A 96 -5.98 -14.18 -3.02
N ALA A 97 -5.07 -14.02 -2.07
CA ALA A 97 -4.58 -12.71 -1.68
C ALA A 97 -3.81 -12.05 -2.83
N ILE A 98 -3.93 -10.72 -2.92
CA ILE A 98 -3.19 -9.91 -3.90
C ILE A 98 -1.68 -10.01 -3.61
N LEU A 99 -1.32 -9.85 -2.33
CA LEU A 99 0.06 -9.93 -1.87
C LEU A 99 0.16 -10.93 -0.71
N GLN A 100 1.16 -11.79 -0.80
CA GLN A 100 1.48 -12.77 0.23
C GLN A 100 2.57 -12.26 1.18
N PRO A 101 2.63 -12.77 2.42
CA PRO A 101 3.74 -12.47 3.30
C PRO A 101 5.07 -12.86 2.66
N GLY A 102 6.07 -11.99 2.80
CA GLY A 102 7.46 -12.26 2.42
C GLY A 102 8.36 -12.32 3.65
N ALA A 103 9.43 -13.07 3.58
CA ALA A 103 10.40 -13.15 4.68
C ALA A 103 11.37 -11.95 4.65
N THR A 104 11.67 -11.43 3.47
CA THR A 104 12.64 -10.36 3.25
C THR A 104 12.12 -9.35 2.23
N ASP A 105 12.79 -8.20 2.15
CA ASP A 105 12.54 -7.19 1.10
C ASP A 105 12.84 -7.73 -0.31
N VAL A 106 13.76 -8.67 -0.44
CA VAL A 106 14.09 -9.31 -1.72
C VAL A 106 12.93 -10.17 -2.20
N ASP A 107 12.38 -11.00 -1.30
CA ASP A 107 11.21 -11.84 -1.62
C ASP A 107 10.00 -10.98 -2.02
N LEU A 108 9.77 -9.87 -1.31
CA LEU A 108 8.69 -8.94 -1.61
C LEU A 108 8.89 -8.26 -2.96
N LYS A 109 10.12 -7.84 -3.26
CA LYS A 109 10.44 -7.20 -4.55
C LYS A 109 10.17 -8.15 -5.70
N GLU A 110 10.68 -9.38 -5.64
CA GLU A 110 10.47 -10.40 -6.67
C GLU A 110 8.98 -10.72 -6.86
N GLN A 111 8.23 -10.87 -5.78
CA GLN A 111 6.78 -11.09 -5.84
C GLN A 111 6.06 -9.95 -6.57
N LEU A 112 6.38 -8.69 -6.23
CA LEU A 112 5.75 -7.54 -6.82
C LEU A 112 6.14 -7.36 -8.29
N GLU A 113 7.41 -7.54 -8.67
CA GLU A 113 7.86 -7.49 -10.06
C GLU A 113 7.10 -8.50 -10.93
N ASN A 114 6.94 -9.73 -10.44
CA ASN A 114 6.18 -10.78 -11.13
C ASN A 114 4.69 -10.40 -11.28
N LEU A 115 4.08 -9.81 -10.25
CA LEU A 115 2.68 -9.38 -10.29
C LEU A 115 2.47 -8.23 -11.27
N PHE A 116 3.32 -7.20 -11.24
CA PHE A 116 3.23 -6.06 -12.16
C PHE A 116 3.52 -6.47 -13.61
N ASN A 117 4.49 -7.36 -13.83
CA ASN A 117 4.75 -7.90 -15.17
C ASN A 117 3.53 -8.67 -15.69
N LYS A 118 2.95 -9.55 -14.87
CA LYS A 118 1.75 -10.32 -15.24
C LYS A 118 0.52 -9.43 -15.49
N ALA A 119 0.28 -8.43 -14.65
CA ALA A 119 -0.90 -7.59 -14.73
C ALA A 119 -0.81 -6.55 -15.86
N PHE A 120 0.35 -5.95 -16.06
CA PHE A 120 0.52 -4.79 -16.94
C PHE A 120 1.61 -4.98 -18.01
N GLY A 121 2.35 -6.08 -18.00
CA GLY A 121 3.48 -6.30 -18.91
C GLY A 121 4.65 -5.33 -18.67
N VAL A 122 4.76 -4.77 -17.47
CA VAL A 122 5.86 -3.89 -17.08
C VAL A 122 7.06 -4.75 -16.69
N SER A 123 8.13 -4.64 -17.45
CA SER A 123 9.37 -5.41 -17.24
C SER A 123 10.53 -4.58 -16.68
N LYS A 124 10.28 -3.30 -16.39
CA LYS A 124 11.30 -2.38 -15.94
C LYS A 124 11.64 -2.63 -14.47
N GLU A 125 12.93 -2.60 -14.17
CA GLU A 125 13.39 -2.68 -12.80
C GLU A 125 12.90 -1.49 -11.98
N ALA A 126 12.22 -1.77 -10.86
CA ALA A 126 11.68 -0.78 -9.97
C ALA A 126 12.19 -0.98 -8.54
N SER A 127 12.27 0.09 -7.76
CA SER A 127 12.54 -0.07 -6.33
C SER A 127 11.35 -0.73 -5.62
N LEU A 128 11.62 -1.50 -4.57
CA LEU A 128 10.57 -2.10 -3.74
C LEU A 128 9.53 -1.07 -3.27
N LEU A 129 9.99 0.11 -2.83
CA LEU A 129 9.08 1.17 -2.37
C LEU A 129 8.19 1.69 -3.49
N THR A 130 8.71 1.85 -4.71
CA THR A 130 7.91 2.24 -5.88
C THR A 130 6.83 1.21 -6.17
N LEU A 131 7.18 -0.07 -6.19
CA LEU A 131 6.21 -1.13 -6.41
C LEU A 131 5.13 -1.16 -5.32
N LEU A 132 5.52 -1.04 -4.05
CA LEU A 132 4.57 -0.97 -2.93
C LEU A 132 3.65 0.26 -2.97
N GLU A 133 4.09 1.39 -3.53
CA GLU A 133 3.23 2.55 -3.72
C GLU A 133 2.18 2.35 -4.82
N LEU A 134 2.43 1.46 -5.76
CA LEU A 134 1.58 1.24 -6.94
C LEU A 134 0.67 0.00 -6.79
N THR A 135 0.78 -0.75 -5.69
CA THR A 135 -0.03 -1.97 -5.45
C THR A 135 -1.54 -1.77 -5.55
N PRO A 136 -2.14 -0.60 -5.20
CA PRO A 136 -3.58 -0.41 -5.39
C PRO A 136 -4.06 -0.63 -6.83
N LEU A 137 -3.18 -0.45 -7.83
CA LEU A 137 -3.49 -0.71 -9.23
C LEU A 137 -3.73 -2.19 -9.52
N LEU A 138 -3.15 -3.10 -8.74
CA LEU A 138 -3.34 -4.55 -8.91
C LEU A 138 -4.77 -5.01 -8.61
N SER A 139 -5.55 -4.20 -7.88
CA SER A 139 -6.94 -4.47 -7.51
C SER A 139 -7.92 -3.40 -8.00
N CYS A 140 -7.43 -2.39 -8.73
CA CYS A 140 -8.27 -1.31 -9.26
C CYS A 140 -8.90 -1.75 -10.58
N GLU A 141 -10.21 -1.94 -10.58
CA GLU A 141 -10.99 -2.31 -11.78
C GLU A 141 -11.40 -1.08 -12.59
N ASP A 142 -11.41 0.09 -11.98
CA ASP A 142 -11.80 1.35 -12.61
C ASP A 142 -10.57 2.04 -13.22
N ILE A 143 -10.51 2.07 -14.54
CA ILE A 143 -9.39 2.67 -15.29
C ILE A 143 -9.29 4.18 -15.03
N GLU A 144 -10.39 4.88 -14.83
CA GLU A 144 -10.38 6.33 -14.57
C GLU A 144 -9.81 6.62 -13.17
N GLN A 145 -10.19 5.80 -12.19
CA GLN A 145 -9.57 5.86 -10.85
C GLN A 145 -8.07 5.56 -10.91
N ALA A 146 -7.67 4.51 -11.62
CA ALA A 146 -6.26 4.16 -11.77
C ALA A 146 -5.47 5.30 -12.43
N ALA A 147 -5.99 5.87 -13.51
CA ALA A 147 -5.36 7.00 -14.21
C ALA A 147 -5.27 8.25 -13.33
N GLY A 148 -6.32 8.60 -12.61
CA GLY A 148 -6.33 9.72 -11.67
C GLY A 148 -5.33 9.54 -10.54
N PHE A 149 -5.23 8.35 -9.98
CA PHE A 149 -4.24 8.01 -8.96
C PHE A 149 -2.79 8.17 -9.49
N LEU A 150 -2.50 7.63 -10.67
CA LEU A 150 -1.19 7.77 -11.31
C LEU A 150 -0.86 9.23 -11.61
N GLN A 151 -1.83 10.01 -12.09
CA GLN A 151 -1.65 11.42 -12.37
C GLN A 151 -1.24 12.20 -11.11
N GLU A 152 -1.90 11.97 -9.97
CA GLU A 152 -1.52 12.63 -8.71
C GLU A 152 -0.11 12.24 -8.26
N LYS A 153 0.26 10.96 -8.37
CA LYS A 153 1.63 10.51 -8.07
C LYS A 153 2.65 11.22 -8.96
N LYS A 154 2.37 11.33 -10.25
CA LYS A 154 3.20 12.03 -11.25
C LYS A 154 3.36 13.51 -10.92
N ASP A 155 2.26 14.20 -10.62
CA ASP A 155 2.28 15.62 -10.25
C ASP A 155 3.05 15.87 -8.95
N GLY A 156 2.93 14.95 -7.99
CA GLY A 156 3.70 14.98 -6.76
C GLY A 156 5.21 14.90 -7.01
N ILE A 157 5.63 13.97 -7.85
CA ILE A 157 7.05 13.80 -8.23
C ILE A 157 7.55 15.03 -8.98
N ASN A 158 6.82 15.52 -9.98
CA ASN A 158 7.20 16.70 -10.76
C ASN A 158 7.32 17.95 -9.88
N ARG A 159 6.43 18.15 -8.91
CA ARG A 159 6.55 19.24 -7.93
C ARG A 159 7.83 19.16 -7.10
N ILE A 160 8.28 17.95 -6.75
CA ILE A 160 9.54 17.75 -6.01
C ILE A 160 10.72 18.02 -6.93
N LEU A 161 10.75 17.45 -8.13
CA LEU A 161 11.83 17.63 -9.11
C LEU A 161 12.05 19.10 -9.49
N ASN A 162 10.96 19.85 -9.71
CA ASN A 162 11.02 21.27 -10.06
C ASN A 162 11.58 22.15 -8.94
N LYS A 163 11.45 21.74 -7.68
CA LYS A 163 11.97 22.47 -6.52
C LYS A 163 13.34 21.98 -6.05
N MET A 164 13.80 20.85 -6.61
CA MET A 164 15.02 20.21 -6.16
C MET A 164 16.25 20.88 -6.82
N PRO A 165 17.20 21.39 -6.03
CA PRO A 165 18.41 21.98 -6.59
C PRO A 165 19.25 20.93 -7.33
N GLU A 166 19.89 21.35 -8.42
CA GLU A 166 20.81 20.50 -9.18
C GLU A 166 22.21 20.55 -8.54
N ASN A 167 22.49 19.61 -7.66
CA ASN A 167 23.80 19.48 -7.03
C ASN A 167 24.11 18.01 -6.72
N VAL A 168 25.38 17.72 -6.40
CA VAL A 168 25.87 16.36 -6.15
C VAL A 168 25.06 15.63 -5.04
N LYS A 169 24.54 16.35 -4.04
CA LYS A 169 23.79 15.73 -2.94
C LYS A 169 22.38 15.27 -3.34
N THR A 170 21.85 15.78 -4.44
CA THR A 170 20.49 15.48 -4.90
C THR A 170 20.44 14.55 -6.10
N VAL A 171 21.58 14.23 -6.74
CA VAL A 171 21.64 13.41 -7.96
C VAL A 171 20.95 12.05 -7.77
N GLN A 172 21.32 11.30 -6.75
CA GLN A 172 20.74 9.96 -6.52
C GLN A 172 19.22 10.03 -6.27
N ARG A 173 18.76 11.03 -5.49
CA ARG A 173 17.34 11.21 -5.22
C ARG A 173 16.57 11.64 -6.48
N ARG A 174 17.17 12.49 -7.31
CA ARG A 174 16.60 12.91 -8.61
C ARG A 174 16.44 11.70 -9.51
N GLN A 175 17.48 10.90 -9.68
CA GLN A 175 17.47 9.70 -10.50
C GLN A 175 16.38 8.72 -10.05
N ALA A 176 16.26 8.45 -8.76
CA ALA A 176 15.22 7.57 -8.24
C ALA A 176 13.78 8.09 -8.52
N LEU A 177 13.57 9.41 -8.49
CA LEU A 177 12.29 10.02 -8.85
C LEU A 177 12.00 9.95 -10.35
N GLU A 178 13.00 10.13 -11.18
CA GLU A 178 12.89 10.01 -12.64
C GLU A 178 12.62 8.56 -13.08
N GLU A 179 13.28 7.59 -12.47
CA GLU A 179 13.00 6.16 -12.65
C GLU A 179 11.55 5.83 -12.28
N LYS A 180 11.07 6.35 -11.16
CA LYS A 180 9.68 6.18 -10.74
C LYS A 180 8.69 6.80 -11.73
N LEU A 181 8.96 7.99 -12.27
CA LEU A 181 8.13 8.59 -13.32
C LEU A 181 8.04 7.71 -14.55
N GLN A 182 9.14 7.10 -14.97
CA GLN A 182 9.16 6.23 -16.14
C GLN A 182 8.26 4.99 -15.95
N ILE A 183 8.24 4.41 -14.74
CA ILE A 183 7.36 3.29 -14.42
C ILE A 183 5.89 3.73 -14.47
N ILE A 184 5.57 4.92 -13.92
CA ILE A 184 4.22 5.47 -13.97
C ILE A 184 3.77 5.68 -15.42
N TRP A 185 4.62 6.20 -16.30
CA TRP A 185 4.30 6.36 -17.73
C TRP A 185 4.04 5.03 -18.42
N GLU A 186 4.86 4.01 -18.18
CA GLU A 186 4.60 2.66 -18.71
C GLU A 186 3.25 2.12 -18.28
N LEU A 187 2.88 2.30 -17.01
CA LEU A 187 1.58 1.88 -16.48
C LEU A 187 0.42 2.65 -17.13
N GLU A 188 0.55 3.96 -17.31
CA GLU A 188 -0.48 4.77 -18.01
C GLU A 188 -0.68 4.30 -19.45
N GLU A 189 0.39 4.04 -20.21
CA GLU A 189 0.31 3.53 -21.58
C GLU A 189 -0.44 2.18 -21.63
N LYS A 190 -0.14 1.27 -20.70
CA LYS A 190 -0.79 -0.03 -20.63
C LYS A 190 -2.27 0.07 -20.26
N LEU A 191 -2.62 0.93 -19.32
CA LEU A 191 -4.02 1.19 -18.94
C LEU A 191 -4.80 1.81 -20.09
N CYS A 192 -4.23 2.77 -20.82
CA CYS A 192 -4.85 3.37 -22.00
C CYS A 192 -4.98 2.39 -23.17
N GLY A 193 -3.99 1.53 -23.38
CA GLY A 193 -4.01 0.50 -24.44
C GLY A 193 -5.04 -0.60 -24.21
N SER A 194 -5.43 -0.86 -22.97
CA SER A 194 -6.48 -1.82 -22.61
C SER A 194 -7.90 -1.35 -22.95
N LYS A 195 -8.09 -0.08 -23.34
CA LYS A 195 -9.38 0.46 -23.82
C LYS A 195 -9.68 0.15 -25.29
N ILE A 196 -8.80 -0.53 -26.04
CA ILE A 196 -8.92 -0.76 -27.50
C ILE A 196 -9.24 -2.24 -27.81
N LEU A 197 -9.60 -3.03 -26.84
CA LEU A 197 -10.16 -4.38 -27.03
C LEU A 197 -11.53 -4.47 -26.34
#